data_fab0224f47bcf6860fe457537e08b6a9
#
_entry.id   fab0224f47bcf6860fe457537e08b6a9
#
_cell.length_a   1.000
_cell.length_b   1.000
_cell.length_c   1.000
_cell.angle_alpha   90.00
_cell.angle_beta   90.00
_cell.angle_gamma   90.00
#
_symmetry.space_group_name_H-M   'P 1'
#
loop_
_entity.id
_entity.type
_entity.pdbx_description
1 polymer ?
#
loop_
_entity_poly.entity_id
_entity_poly.type
_entity_poly.pdbx_seq_one_letter_code
_entity_poly.pdbx_strand_id
1 'polypeptide(L)' 'MTSNKNSLRARIIQMKQGDTIAVSLSTNKSVTVYNYSSFLGRELGRVYSTRFDREARVIIVTRES' A
#
# COMPACT_ATOMS: atom_id res chain seq x y z
N MET A 1 -4.14 -20.64 12.53
CA MET A 1 -4.62 -19.46 12.00
C MET A 1 -3.61 -18.63 11.27
N THR A 2 -4.04 -17.93 10.38
CA THR A 2 -3.18 -17.26 9.45
C THR A 2 -2.61 -15.97 10.01
N SER A 3 -1.33 -15.80 9.82
CA SER A 3 -0.68 -14.56 10.18
C SER A 3 -1.07 -13.45 9.21
N ASN A 4 -1.26 -12.25 9.72
CA ASN A 4 -1.54 -11.08 8.89
C ASN A 4 -0.32 -10.23 8.67
N LYS A 5 0.87 -10.73 8.99
CA LYS A 5 2.10 -9.96 8.84
C LYS A 5 2.33 -9.51 7.41
N ASN A 6 1.88 -10.31 6.44
CA ASN A 6 2.09 -10.03 5.03
C ASN A 6 0.84 -9.53 4.34
N SER A 7 -0.21 -9.21 5.09
CA SER A 7 -1.39 -8.62 4.48
C SER A 7 -1.05 -7.24 3.93
N LEU A 8 -1.84 -6.78 2.97
CA LEU A 8 -1.62 -5.47 2.38
C LEU A 8 -1.65 -4.38 3.45
N ARG A 9 -2.64 -4.47 4.36
CA ARG A 9 -2.77 -3.49 5.42
C ARG A 9 -1.52 -3.46 6.30
N ALA A 10 -1.03 -4.63 6.70
CA ALA A 10 0.16 -4.71 7.54
C ALA A 10 1.39 -4.18 6.83
N ARG A 11 1.52 -4.46 5.53
CA ARG A 11 2.66 -3.97 4.76
C ARG A 11 2.68 -2.46 4.71
N ILE A 12 1.52 -1.84 4.52
CA ILE A 12 1.44 -0.38 4.47
C ILE A 12 1.75 0.22 5.84
N ILE A 13 1.21 -0.38 6.91
CA ILE A 13 1.44 0.13 8.26
C ILE A 13 2.92 0.07 8.62
N GLN A 14 3.61 -0.97 8.20
CA GLN A 14 5.02 -1.17 8.56
C GLN A 14 5.98 -0.30 7.75
N MET A 15 5.50 0.41 6.75
CA MET A 15 6.36 1.26 5.93
C MET A 15 6.94 2.40 6.75
N LYS A 16 8.23 2.63 6.56
CA LYS A 16 8.90 3.79 7.11
C LYS A 16 8.84 4.93 6.12
N GLN A 17 9.06 6.14 6.61
CA GLN A 17 9.07 7.30 5.72
C GLN A 17 10.07 7.09 4.59
N GLY A 18 9.64 7.31 3.38
CA GLY A 18 10.47 7.11 2.19
C GLY A 18 10.41 5.71 1.62
N ASP A 19 9.81 4.75 2.33
CA ASP A 19 9.70 3.38 1.82
C ASP A 19 8.72 3.31 0.66
N THR A 20 8.97 2.33 -0.19
CA THR A 20 8.14 2.05 -1.35
C THR A 20 7.85 0.55 -1.40
N ILE A 21 6.60 0.19 -1.70
CA ILE A 21 6.23 -1.20 -1.92
C ILE A 21 5.49 -1.30 -3.24
N ALA A 22 5.60 -2.45 -3.89
CA ALA A 22 4.86 -2.76 -5.11
C ALA A 22 3.77 -3.77 -4.76
N VAL A 23 2.52 -3.43 -5.06
CA VAL A 23 1.37 -4.26 -4.74
C VAL A 23 0.83 -4.86 -6.01
N SER A 24 0.84 -6.18 -6.10
CA SER A 24 0.40 -6.89 -7.30
C SER A 24 -1.11 -6.76 -7.49
N LEU A 25 -1.51 -6.44 -8.71
CA LEU A 25 -2.93 -6.38 -9.08
C LEU A 25 -3.50 -7.74 -9.41
N SER A 26 -2.66 -8.77 -9.49
CA SER A 26 -3.17 -10.14 -9.67
C SER A 26 -3.78 -10.69 -8.39
N THR A 27 -3.41 -10.15 -7.23
CA THR A 27 -3.93 -10.60 -5.94
C THR A 27 -4.70 -9.53 -5.20
N ASN A 28 -4.66 -8.29 -5.67
CA ASN A 28 -5.33 -7.17 -5.01
C ASN A 28 -6.02 -6.31 -6.05
N LYS A 29 -7.21 -5.81 -5.73
CA LYS A 29 -7.88 -4.87 -6.61
C LYS A 29 -7.29 -3.48 -6.41
N SER A 30 -7.20 -2.71 -7.50
CA SER A 30 -6.63 -1.38 -7.42
C SER A 30 -7.39 -0.49 -6.43
N VAL A 31 -8.72 -0.59 -6.43
CA VAL A 31 -9.53 0.21 -5.52
C VAL A 31 -9.21 -0.11 -4.06
N THR A 32 -8.90 -1.38 -3.75
CA THR A 32 -8.53 -1.78 -2.41
C THR A 32 -7.21 -1.12 -1.99
N VAL A 33 -6.25 -1.10 -2.90
CA VAL A 33 -4.94 -0.49 -2.61
C VAL A 33 -5.10 1.01 -2.35
N TYR A 34 -5.85 1.70 -3.20
CA TYR A 34 -6.08 3.14 -3.03
C TYR A 34 -6.81 3.43 -1.74
N ASN A 35 -7.84 2.63 -1.41
CA ASN A 35 -8.61 2.84 -0.21
C ASN A 35 -7.78 2.64 1.05
N TYR A 36 -6.97 1.57 1.10
CA TYR A 36 -6.10 1.34 2.24
C TYR A 36 -5.09 2.46 2.40
N SER A 37 -4.47 2.89 1.31
CA SER A 37 -3.47 3.95 1.38
C SER A 37 -4.06 5.24 1.92
N SER A 38 -5.24 5.60 1.43
CA SER A 38 -5.93 6.82 1.87
C SER A 38 -6.39 6.70 3.32
N PHE A 39 -7.03 5.57 3.65
CA PHE A 39 -7.57 5.37 4.99
C PHE A 39 -6.47 5.34 6.03
N LEU A 40 -5.42 4.55 5.79
CA LEU A 40 -4.33 4.43 6.74
C LEU A 40 -3.51 5.71 6.86
N GLY A 41 -3.41 6.45 5.77
CA GLY A 41 -2.77 7.75 5.84
C GLY A 41 -3.48 8.67 6.83
N ARG A 42 -4.81 8.69 6.74
CA ARG A 42 -5.62 9.50 7.65
C ARG A 42 -5.53 8.99 9.09
N GLU A 43 -5.65 7.67 9.28
CA GLU A 43 -5.65 7.08 10.61
C GLU A 43 -4.32 7.25 11.33
N LEU A 44 -3.23 7.19 10.59
CA LEU A 44 -1.89 7.20 11.17
C LEU A 44 -1.21 8.56 11.09
N GLY A 45 -1.89 9.55 10.53
CA GLY A 45 -1.28 10.87 10.36
C GLY A 45 -0.12 10.85 9.38
N ARG A 46 -0.22 10.03 8.33
CA ARG A 46 0.81 9.87 7.32
C ARG A 46 0.30 10.29 5.95
N VAL A 47 1.23 10.50 5.04
CA VAL A 47 0.90 10.75 3.64
C VAL A 47 1.47 9.60 2.81
N TYR A 48 0.60 8.90 2.10
CA TYR A 48 0.98 7.85 1.15
C TYR A 48 0.63 8.33 -0.25
N SER A 49 1.53 8.10 -1.20
CA SER A 49 1.24 8.31 -2.60
C SER A 49 1.18 6.97 -3.32
N THR A 50 0.41 6.91 -4.40
CA THR A 50 0.24 5.68 -5.16
C THR A 50 0.48 5.99 -6.63
N ARG A 51 1.08 5.02 -7.33
CA ARG A 51 1.33 5.13 -8.75
C ARG A 51 1.07 3.78 -9.41
N PHE A 52 0.31 3.80 -10.49
CA PHE A 52 0.00 2.60 -11.24
C PHE A 52 1.10 2.34 -12.28
N ASP A 53 1.67 1.15 -12.26
CA ASP A 53 2.61 0.69 -13.26
C ASP A 53 1.90 -0.32 -14.14
N ARG A 54 1.58 0.09 -15.36
CA ARG A 54 0.80 -0.74 -16.28
C ARG A 54 1.56 -1.97 -16.74
N GLU A 55 2.85 -1.83 -16.99
CA GLU A 55 3.65 -2.93 -17.52
C GLU A 55 3.80 -4.03 -16.50
N ALA A 56 4.10 -3.65 -15.27
CA ALA A 56 4.29 -4.62 -14.20
C ALA A 56 2.98 -5.04 -13.55
N ARG A 57 1.88 -4.34 -13.82
CA ARG A 57 0.58 -4.58 -13.21
C ARG A 57 0.65 -4.52 -11.71
N VAL A 58 1.27 -3.48 -11.23
CA VAL A 58 1.39 -3.23 -9.78
C VAL A 58 1.01 -1.79 -9.50
N ILE A 59 0.64 -1.54 -8.26
CA ILE A 59 0.53 -0.19 -7.75
C ILE A 59 1.69 0.02 -6.80
N ILE A 60 2.44 1.08 -7.02
CA ILE A 60 3.57 1.42 -6.18
C ILE A 60 3.07 2.39 -5.12
N VAL A 61 3.18 1.99 -3.86
CA VAL A 61 2.78 2.79 -2.72
C VAL A 61 4.04 3.33 -2.05
N THR A 62 4.09 4.64 -1.86
CA THR A 62 5.23 5.29 -1.22
C THR A 62 4.74 6.04 0.01
N ARG A 63 5.43 5.88 1.14
CA ARG A 63 5.13 6.67 2.32
C ARG A 63 5.92 7.97 2.26
N GLU A 64 5.23 9.08 2.05
CA GLU A 64 5.86 10.38 1.89
C GLU A 64 6.20 11.04 3.24
N SER A 65 5.38 10.82 4.23
CA SER A 65 5.66 11.42 5.54
C SER A 65 5.14 10.56 6.71
#